data_fe53110496416f5e582e5d17d58f24ef
#
_entry.id   fe53110496416f5e582e5d17d58f24ef
#
_cell.length_a   1.000
_cell.length_b   1.000
_cell.length_c   1.000
_cell.angle_alpha   90.00
_cell.angle_beta   90.00
_cell.angle_gamma   90.00
#
_symmetry.space_group_name_H-M   'P 1'
#
loop_
_entity.id
_entity.type
_entity.pdbx_description
1 polymer ?
#
loop_
_entity_poly.entity_id
_entity_poly.type
_entity_poly.pdbx_seq_one_letter_code
_entity_poly.pdbx_strand_id
1 'polypeptide(L)'
;FAQSIAASFLLIAGISLSLATRAGAGLPRMLRRVGIIAAAAAVVSAATYAFLPGQGVYFGILHCIALASLVGIALRHAPSWLLLGLAVLALALPAAAAGPGFDSPAWYWLGLSTAVPPAPDYVPLLPWLSALLVGMAAGRALPAPQPAAAAPRRLVRVLAAAGRRSLPVYLLHQPVLLGLLLAAMPLLAPWRQSAEWEWKPAWRAACLAEGRAASDCDAELACLAAALAAPARPGREPAEATEACRPPHREP
;
A
#
# COMPACT_ATOMS: atom_id res chain seq x y z
N PHE A 1 -4.82 -10.08 -1.24
CA PHE A 1 -5.24 -9.70 0.11
C PHE A 1 -5.18 -8.18 0.34
N ALA A 2 -4.05 -7.51 0.09
CA ALA A 2 -3.90 -6.06 0.26
C ALA A 2 -4.89 -5.25 -0.60
N GLN A 3 -5.10 -5.66 -1.84
CA GLN A 3 -6.05 -5.02 -2.75
C GLN A 3 -7.50 -5.07 -2.25
N SER A 4 -7.92 -6.20 -1.68
CA SER A 4 -9.27 -6.35 -1.13
C SER A 4 -9.49 -5.43 0.07
N ILE A 5 -8.45 -5.21 0.88
CA ILE A 5 -8.48 -4.29 2.01
C ILE A 5 -8.62 -2.84 1.50
N ALA A 6 -7.81 -2.43 0.52
CA ALA A 6 -7.88 -1.09 -0.05
C ALA A 6 -9.26 -0.80 -0.67
N ALA A 7 -9.80 -1.75 -1.45
CA ALA A 7 -11.15 -1.66 -2.03
C ALA A 7 -12.22 -1.49 -0.95
N SER A 8 -12.14 -2.28 0.13
CA SER A 8 -13.09 -2.22 1.24
C SER A 8 -13.06 -0.86 1.94
N PHE A 9 -11.87 -0.30 2.19
CA PHE A 9 -11.73 1.02 2.79
C PHE A 9 -12.37 2.12 1.94
N LEU A 10 -12.11 2.12 0.63
CA LEU A 10 -12.68 3.11 -0.28
C LEU A 10 -14.19 2.94 -0.46
N LEU A 11 -14.69 1.71 -0.52
CA LEU A 11 -16.12 1.41 -0.57
C LEU A 11 -16.83 1.98 0.67
N ILE A 12 -16.31 1.68 1.87
CA ILE A 12 -16.86 2.16 3.15
C ILE A 12 -16.75 3.70 3.23
N ALA A 13 -15.66 4.29 2.74
CA ALA A 13 -15.53 5.74 2.67
C ALA A 13 -16.60 6.37 1.79
N GLY A 14 -16.90 5.77 0.63
CA GLY A 14 -17.98 6.19 -0.26
C GLY A 14 -19.37 6.08 0.37
N ILE A 15 -19.68 4.94 0.99
CA ILE A 15 -20.93 4.75 1.75
C ILE A 15 -21.06 5.84 2.84
N SER A 16 -20.01 6.04 3.60
CA SER A 16 -19.94 7.01 4.69
C SER A 16 -20.19 8.44 4.21
N LEU A 17 -19.57 8.80 3.06
CA LEU A 17 -19.74 10.12 2.44
C LEU A 17 -21.19 10.34 1.97
N SER A 18 -21.78 9.33 1.33
CA SER A 18 -23.18 9.36 0.90
C SER A 18 -24.14 9.55 2.09
N LEU A 19 -23.97 8.76 3.15
CA LEU A 19 -24.78 8.86 4.36
C LEU A 19 -24.61 10.22 5.06
N ALA A 20 -23.38 10.73 5.13
CA ALA A 20 -23.11 12.05 5.70
C ALA A 20 -23.79 13.18 4.91
N THR A 21 -23.77 13.10 3.59
CA THR A 21 -24.48 14.05 2.71
C THR A 21 -25.98 14.01 2.96
N ARG A 22 -26.57 12.82 3.04
CA ARG A 22 -28.01 12.62 3.30
C ARG A 22 -28.43 13.06 4.73
N ALA A 23 -27.50 12.96 5.68
CA ALA A 23 -27.68 13.48 7.04
C ALA A 23 -27.49 15.01 7.14
N GLY A 24 -27.29 15.72 6.03
CA GLY A 24 -27.13 17.17 6.02
C GLY A 24 -25.77 17.67 6.51
N ALA A 25 -24.74 16.85 6.47
CA ALA A 25 -23.40 17.29 6.86
C ALA A 25 -22.90 18.41 5.92
N GLY A 26 -22.56 19.57 6.50
CA GLY A 26 -22.06 20.71 5.76
C GLY A 26 -20.69 20.47 5.11
N LEU A 27 -20.45 21.12 3.98
CA LEU A 27 -19.21 21.07 3.23
C LEU A 27 -17.94 21.29 4.10
N PRO A 28 -17.91 22.28 5.02
CA PRO A 28 -16.72 22.49 5.85
C PRO A 28 -16.34 21.28 6.71
N ARG A 29 -17.33 20.53 7.22
CA ARG A 29 -17.09 19.32 8.01
C ARG A 29 -16.51 18.20 7.15
N MET A 30 -17.01 18.04 5.91
CA MET A 30 -16.49 17.06 4.97
C MET A 30 -15.06 17.39 4.56
N LEU A 31 -14.77 18.64 4.20
CA LEU A 31 -13.44 19.11 3.83
C LEU A 31 -12.44 19.00 5.00
N ARG A 32 -12.87 19.32 6.23
CA ARG A 32 -12.04 19.12 7.42
C ARG A 32 -11.61 17.65 7.58
N ARG A 33 -12.52 16.69 7.33
CA ARG A 33 -12.20 15.26 7.38
C ARG A 33 -11.16 14.89 6.31
N VAL A 34 -11.33 15.36 5.08
CA VAL A 34 -10.36 15.16 3.99
C VAL A 34 -9.02 15.78 4.37
N GLY A 35 -8.99 17.00 4.90
CA GLY A 35 -7.78 17.67 5.33
C GLY A 35 -7.02 16.91 6.42
N ILE A 36 -7.72 16.29 7.38
CA ILE A 36 -7.09 15.45 8.41
C ILE A 36 -6.44 14.22 7.76
N ILE A 37 -7.11 13.56 6.82
CA ILE A 37 -6.57 12.39 6.13
C ILE A 37 -5.37 12.79 5.25
N ALA A 38 -5.46 13.92 4.55
CA ALA A 38 -4.36 14.43 3.73
C ALA A 38 -3.14 14.83 4.58
N ALA A 39 -3.37 15.45 5.74
CA ALA A 39 -2.28 15.74 6.68
C ALA A 39 -1.62 14.46 7.21
N ALA A 40 -2.41 13.44 7.55
CA ALA A 40 -1.90 12.12 7.94
C ALA A 40 -1.08 11.47 6.81
N ALA A 41 -1.56 11.56 5.56
CA ALA A 41 -0.86 11.08 4.38
C ALA A 41 0.51 11.78 4.22
N ALA A 42 0.54 13.11 4.36
CA ALA A 42 1.77 13.89 4.29
C ALA A 42 2.78 13.52 5.40
N VAL A 43 2.29 13.25 6.62
CA VAL A 43 3.14 12.76 7.72
C VAL A 43 3.76 11.41 7.39
N VAL A 44 2.99 10.46 6.83
CA VAL A 44 3.50 9.15 6.40
C VAL A 44 4.55 9.31 5.31
N SER A 45 4.30 10.15 4.29
CA SER A 45 5.29 10.42 3.25
C SER A 45 6.58 11.03 3.84
N ALA A 46 6.46 12.07 4.65
CA ALA A 46 7.63 12.70 5.28
C ALA A 46 8.43 11.72 6.12
N ALA A 47 7.75 10.88 6.93
CA ALA A 47 8.41 9.87 7.74
C ALA A 47 9.10 8.80 6.88
N THR A 48 8.45 8.29 5.84
CA THR A 48 9.05 7.26 4.97
C THR A 48 10.23 7.80 4.17
N TYR A 49 10.16 9.04 3.67
CA TYR A 49 11.31 9.67 3.01
C TYR A 49 12.49 9.92 3.96
N ALA A 50 12.20 10.24 5.24
CA ALA A 50 13.26 10.48 6.23
C ALA A 50 13.92 9.18 6.72
N PHE A 51 13.16 8.11 6.91
CA PHE A 51 13.64 6.89 7.57
C PHE A 51 13.85 5.70 6.64
N LEU A 52 13.33 5.72 5.41
CA LEU A 52 13.43 4.63 4.42
C LEU A 52 14.00 5.17 3.10
N PRO A 53 15.32 5.39 2.99
CA PRO A 53 15.94 5.91 1.77
C PRO A 53 15.62 5.01 0.56
N GLY A 54 15.14 5.62 -0.53
CA GLY A 54 14.77 4.91 -1.77
C GLY A 54 13.40 4.21 -1.74
N GLN A 55 12.68 4.19 -0.61
CA GLN A 55 11.38 3.54 -0.47
C GLN A 55 10.29 4.51 0.08
N GLY A 56 10.44 5.80 -0.19
CA GLY A 56 9.46 6.81 0.26
C GLY A 56 8.07 6.56 -0.34
N VAL A 57 7.02 6.68 0.48
CA VAL A 57 5.64 6.60 0.02
C VAL A 57 5.27 7.89 -0.69
N TYR A 58 5.26 7.83 -2.03
CA TYR A 58 4.86 8.97 -2.86
C TYR A 58 3.34 9.16 -2.89
N PHE A 59 2.59 8.07 -3.12
CA PHE A 59 1.13 8.08 -3.18
C PHE A 59 0.56 6.76 -2.67
N GLY A 60 0.27 6.70 -1.38
CA GLY A 60 -0.27 5.52 -0.70
C GLY A 60 -1.79 5.59 -0.49
N ILE A 61 -2.32 4.62 0.23
CA ILE A 61 -3.76 4.46 0.47
C ILE A 61 -4.41 5.71 1.10
N LEU A 62 -3.73 6.41 2.01
CA LEU A 62 -4.27 7.63 2.63
C LEU A 62 -4.40 8.77 1.64
N HIS A 63 -3.42 8.93 0.71
CA HIS A 63 -3.49 9.91 -0.38
C HIS A 63 -4.66 9.59 -1.30
N CYS A 64 -4.80 8.32 -1.67
CA CYS A 64 -5.90 7.83 -2.51
C CYS A 64 -7.27 8.12 -1.85
N ILE A 65 -7.44 7.79 -0.55
CA ILE A 65 -8.69 8.05 0.17
C ILE A 65 -8.99 9.55 0.25
N ALA A 66 -7.98 10.40 0.51
CA ALA A 66 -8.16 11.85 0.58
C ALA A 66 -8.61 12.41 -0.77
N LEU A 67 -7.90 12.10 -1.86
CA LEU A 67 -8.20 12.57 -3.19
C LEU A 67 -9.52 12.02 -3.72
N ALA A 68 -9.76 10.71 -3.58
CA ALA A 68 -11.02 10.08 -3.97
C ALA A 68 -12.20 10.67 -3.18
N SER A 69 -12.02 10.97 -1.87
CA SER A 69 -13.06 11.63 -1.07
C SER A 69 -13.33 13.05 -1.55
N LEU A 70 -12.32 13.79 -2.00
CA LEU A 70 -12.48 15.13 -2.57
C LEU A 70 -13.31 15.07 -3.85
N VAL A 71 -13.00 14.11 -4.76
CA VAL A 71 -13.80 13.84 -5.96
C VAL A 71 -15.23 13.45 -5.57
N GLY A 72 -15.39 12.58 -4.57
CA GLY A 72 -16.69 12.17 -4.07
C GLY A 72 -17.50 13.34 -3.49
N ILE A 73 -16.86 14.30 -2.80
CA ILE A 73 -17.51 15.53 -2.31
C ILE A 73 -18.00 16.38 -3.48
N ALA A 74 -17.21 16.52 -4.54
CA ALA A 74 -17.65 17.23 -5.76
C ALA A 74 -18.87 16.55 -6.41
N LEU A 75 -18.88 15.22 -6.41
CA LEU A 75 -19.97 14.40 -6.99
C LEU A 75 -21.10 14.06 -6.01
N ARG A 76 -21.14 14.67 -4.79
CA ARG A 76 -22.08 14.28 -3.74
C ARG A 76 -23.55 14.42 -4.11
N HIS A 77 -23.88 15.27 -5.09
CA HIS A 77 -25.24 15.48 -5.60
C HIS A 77 -25.49 14.82 -6.95
N ALA A 78 -24.46 14.20 -7.57
CA ALA A 78 -24.58 13.53 -8.86
C ALA A 78 -25.50 12.29 -8.75
N PRO A 79 -26.36 11.98 -9.72
CA PRO A 79 -27.26 10.84 -9.66
C PRO A 79 -26.48 9.50 -9.63
N SER A 80 -27.13 8.44 -9.09
CA SER A 80 -26.44 7.14 -8.91
C SER A 80 -25.97 6.51 -10.24
N TRP A 81 -26.70 6.68 -11.32
CA TRP A 81 -26.30 6.19 -12.63
C TRP A 81 -25.00 6.84 -13.13
N LEU A 82 -24.80 8.14 -12.84
CA LEU A 82 -23.55 8.84 -13.20
C LEU A 82 -22.38 8.33 -12.32
N LEU A 83 -22.61 8.12 -11.02
CA LEU A 83 -21.57 7.55 -10.16
C LEU A 83 -21.14 6.16 -10.62
N LEU A 84 -22.10 5.30 -11.01
CA LEU A 84 -21.79 3.96 -11.51
C LEU A 84 -21.11 4.02 -12.88
N GLY A 85 -21.53 4.90 -13.78
CA GLY A 85 -20.88 5.10 -15.08
C GLY A 85 -19.42 5.56 -14.91
N LEU A 86 -19.17 6.54 -14.01
CA LEU A 86 -17.83 6.99 -13.67
C LEU A 86 -17.01 5.89 -12.96
N ALA A 87 -17.64 5.03 -12.17
CA ALA A 87 -16.97 3.89 -11.54
C ALA A 87 -16.49 2.88 -12.58
N VAL A 88 -17.35 2.54 -13.56
CA VAL A 88 -16.95 1.67 -14.68
C VAL A 88 -15.83 2.30 -15.50
N LEU A 89 -15.90 3.59 -15.79
CA LEU A 89 -14.84 4.31 -16.48
C LEU A 89 -13.53 4.28 -15.70
N ALA A 90 -13.56 4.59 -14.38
CA ALA A 90 -12.38 4.56 -13.52
C ALA A 90 -11.74 3.16 -13.43
N LEU A 91 -12.55 2.11 -13.49
CA LEU A 91 -12.09 0.72 -13.50
C LEU A 91 -11.45 0.33 -14.86
N ALA A 92 -12.05 0.76 -15.96
CA ALA A 92 -11.61 0.37 -17.31
C ALA A 92 -10.42 1.22 -17.82
N LEU A 93 -10.30 2.45 -17.36
CA LEU A 93 -9.33 3.42 -17.90
C LEU A 93 -7.87 2.95 -17.82
N PRO A 94 -7.38 2.32 -16.72
CA PRO A 94 -6.01 1.81 -16.69
C PRO A 94 -5.73 0.77 -17.78
N ALA A 95 -6.68 -0.12 -18.05
CA ALA A 95 -6.50 -1.13 -19.09
C ALA A 95 -6.54 -0.55 -20.52
N ALA A 96 -7.22 0.58 -20.71
CA ALA A 96 -7.41 1.20 -22.02
C ALA A 96 -6.37 2.31 -22.33
N ALA A 97 -5.85 2.98 -21.34
CA ALA A 97 -5.08 4.21 -21.49
C ALA A 97 -3.72 4.23 -20.75
N ALA A 98 -3.32 3.13 -20.10
CA ALA A 98 -1.98 3.05 -19.52
C ALA A 98 -0.91 3.13 -20.62
N GLY A 99 0.16 3.88 -20.35
CA GLY A 99 1.20 4.06 -21.34
C GLY A 99 2.45 4.76 -20.79
N PRO A 100 3.58 4.68 -21.54
CA PRO A 100 4.86 5.23 -21.11
C PRO A 100 4.83 6.75 -20.84
N GLY A 101 3.89 7.49 -21.44
CA GLY A 101 3.71 8.91 -21.19
C GLY A 101 3.33 9.26 -19.75
N PHE A 102 2.84 8.27 -18.98
CA PHE A 102 2.49 8.40 -17.58
C PHE A 102 3.58 7.84 -16.63
N ASP A 103 4.72 7.39 -17.13
CA ASP A 103 5.81 6.77 -16.34
C ASP A 103 6.73 7.81 -15.68
N SER A 104 6.20 8.98 -15.35
CA SER A 104 6.92 9.99 -14.58
C SER A 104 6.30 10.16 -13.18
N PRO A 105 7.10 10.54 -12.16
CA PRO A 105 6.61 10.74 -10.80
C PRO A 105 5.39 11.67 -10.71
N ALA A 106 5.29 12.66 -11.60
CA ALA A 106 4.17 13.59 -11.66
C ALA A 106 2.81 12.93 -11.93
N TRP A 107 2.80 11.75 -12.58
CA TRP A 107 1.60 11.03 -12.99
C TRP A 107 1.32 9.73 -12.21
N TYR A 108 2.24 9.28 -11.37
CA TYR A 108 2.07 8.03 -10.60
C TYR A 108 0.78 8.02 -9.77
N TRP A 109 0.34 9.17 -9.24
CA TRP A 109 -0.89 9.27 -8.47
C TRP A 109 -2.16 8.91 -9.25
N LEU A 110 -2.12 9.03 -10.60
CA LEU A 110 -3.29 8.78 -11.45
C LEU A 110 -3.56 7.29 -11.67
N GLY A 111 -2.51 6.46 -11.80
CA GLY A 111 -2.63 5.01 -11.99
C GLY A 111 -2.70 4.57 -13.46
N LEU A 112 -2.15 5.36 -14.38
CA LEU A 112 -2.00 5.05 -15.80
C LEU A 112 -0.57 4.72 -16.20
N SER A 113 0.36 4.69 -15.24
CA SER A 113 1.75 4.32 -15.45
C SER A 113 1.90 2.83 -15.74
N THR A 114 2.82 2.47 -16.65
CA THR A 114 3.24 1.09 -16.90
C THR A 114 4.35 0.65 -15.93
N ALA A 115 5.09 1.60 -15.35
CA ALA A 115 6.09 1.36 -14.33
C ALA A 115 5.48 1.51 -12.93
N VAL A 116 5.65 0.49 -12.08
CA VAL A 116 5.24 0.55 -10.67
C VAL A 116 6.38 1.20 -9.88
N PRO A 117 6.15 2.33 -9.18
CA PRO A 117 7.19 2.94 -8.36
C PRO A 117 7.59 2.00 -7.20
N PRO A 118 8.87 1.97 -6.83
CA PRO A 118 9.36 1.18 -5.71
C PRO A 118 8.92 1.81 -4.38
N ALA A 119 7.67 1.58 -3.98
CA ALA A 119 7.12 2.10 -2.75
C ALA A 119 6.36 0.99 -2.00
N PRO A 120 6.49 0.88 -0.67
CA PRO A 120 5.83 -0.14 0.14
C PRO A 120 4.30 0.01 0.16
N ASP A 121 3.78 1.22 -0.06
CA ASP A 121 2.35 1.52 -0.14
C ASP A 121 2.11 2.39 -1.38
N TYR A 122 1.78 1.73 -2.51
CA TYR A 122 1.40 2.42 -3.74
C TYR A 122 -0.04 2.05 -4.10
N VAL A 123 -0.93 3.04 -3.97
CA VAL A 123 -2.37 2.90 -4.27
C VAL A 123 -2.81 4.12 -5.08
N PRO A 124 -2.68 4.08 -6.41
CA PRO A 124 -3.06 5.20 -7.28
C PRO A 124 -4.56 5.45 -7.28
N LEU A 125 -4.99 6.60 -7.82
CA LEU A 125 -6.41 6.97 -7.85
C LEU A 125 -7.22 5.97 -8.71
N LEU A 126 -6.70 5.61 -9.88
CA LEU A 126 -7.31 4.60 -10.76
C LEU A 126 -6.59 3.25 -10.60
N PRO A 127 -7.32 2.16 -10.50
CA PRO A 127 -8.79 1.99 -10.61
C PRO A 127 -9.57 2.23 -9.31
N TRP A 128 -8.92 2.57 -8.20
CA TRP A 128 -9.46 2.54 -6.84
C TRP A 128 -10.60 3.53 -6.58
N LEU A 129 -10.68 4.63 -7.33
CA LEU A 129 -11.80 5.57 -7.31
C LEU A 129 -13.13 4.86 -7.57
N SER A 130 -13.13 3.80 -8.38
CA SER A 130 -14.33 3.01 -8.70
C SER A 130 -14.99 2.47 -7.43
N ALA A 131 -14.23 1.96 -6.48
CA ALA A 131 -14.74 1.43 -5.21
C ALA A 131 -15.43 2.49 -4.37
N LEU A 132 -14.87 3.71 -4.31
CA LEU A 132 -15.51 4.84 -3.60
C LEU A 132 -16.82 5.24 -4.28
N LEU A 133 -16.85 5.34 -5.61
CA LEU A 133 -18.05 5.74 -6.36
C LEU A 133 -19.17 4.69 -6.25
N VAL A 134 -18.84 3.40 -6.32
CA VAL A 134 -19.77 2.30 -6.03
C VAL A 134 -20.28 2.40 -4.59
N GLY A 135 -19.41 2.68 -3.63
CA GLY A 135 -19.78 2.90 -2.23
C GLY A 135 -20.75 4.06 -2.06
N MET A 136 -20.55 5.17 -2.79
CA MET A 136 -21.49 6.30 -2.76
C MET A 136 -22.86 5.93 -3.32
N ALA A 137 -22.91 5.19 -4.43
CA ALA A 137 -24.15 4.69 -5.01
C ALA A 137 -24.88 3.73 -4.06
N ALA A 138 -24.15 2.77 -3.47
CA ALA A 138 -24.68 1.84 -2.48
C ALA A 138 -25.21 2.57 -1.22
N GLY A 139 -24.48 3.58 -0.74
CA GLY A 139 -24.91 4.38 0.41
C GLY A 139 -26.22 5.14 0.19
N ARG A 140 -26.61 5.41 -1.07
CA ARG A 140 -27.91 6.00 -1.41
C ARG A 140 -29.04 4.99 -1.37
N ALA A 141 -28.75 3.73 -1.68
CA ALA A 141 -29.73 2.64 -1.60
C ALA A 141 -30.03 2.22 -0.15
N LEU A 142 -29.14 2.57 0.80
CA LEU A 142 -29.38 2.28 2.21
C LEU A 142 -30.49 3.17 2.79
N PRO A 143 -31.20 2.71 3.84
CA PRO A 143 -32.16 3.54 4.57
C PRO A 143 -31.55 4.87 5.00
N ALA A 144 -32.35 5.94 4.97
CA ALA A 144 -31.90 7.25 5.44
C ALA A 144 -31.46 7.17 6.91
N PRO A 145 -30.38 7.85 7.29
CA PRO A 145 -30.00 7.95 8.70
C PRO A 145 -31.14 8.57 9.48
N GLN A 146 -31.77 7.80 10.36
CA GLN A 146 -32.82 8.31 11.26
C GLN A 146 -32.15 8.80 12.54
N PRO A 147 -32.64 9.90 13.14
CA PRO A 147 -32.26 10.26 14.49
C PRO A 147 -32.64 9.09 15.41
N ALA A 148 -31.66 8.62 16.18
CA ALA A 148 -31.86 7.46 17.06
C ALA A 148 -32.95 7.76 18.07
N ALA A 149 -34.14 7.18 17.87
CA ALA A 149 -35.27 7.29 18.81
C ALA A 149 -35.00 6.55 20.13
N ALA A 150 -34.02 5.67 20.17
CA ALA A 150 -33.57 4.94 21.35
C ALA A 150 -32.04 5.00 21.48
N ALA A 151 -31.54 4.94 22.72
CA ALA A 151 -30.09 4.87 22.97
C ALA A 151 -29.48 3.68 22.23
N PRO A 152 -28.42 3.90 21.42
CA PRO A 152 -27.82 2.82 20.64
C PRO A 152 -27.33 1.72 21.57
N ARG A 153 -27.52 0.45 21.16
CA ARG A 153 -27.03 -0.72 21.89
C ARG A 153 -25.53 -0.54 22.20
N ARG A 154 -25.08 -1.03 23.36
CA ARG A 154 -23.68 -0.90 23.82
C ARG A 154 -22.67 -1.26 22.72
N LEU A 155 -22.94 -2.33 21.96
CA LEU A 155 -22.11 -2.76 20.83
C LEU A 155 -21.99 -1.67 19.76
N VAL A 156 -23.10 -1.05 19.35
CA VAL A 156 -23.10 0.03 18.34
C VAL A 156 -22.28 1.23 18.81
N ARG A 157 -22.37 1.59 20.08
CA ARG A 157 -21.56 2.69 20.66
C ARG A 157 -20.06 2.35 20.64
N VAL A 158 -19.70 1.12 21.00
CA VAL A 158 -18.31 0.65 20.98
C VAL A 158 -17.75 0.66 19.55
N LEU A 159 -18.49 0.07 18.59
CA LEU A 159 -18.08 0.06 17.18
C LEU A 159 -17.96 1.47 16.60
N ALA A 160 -18.90 2.37 16.93
CA ALA A 160 -18.81 3.77 16.50
C ALA A 160 -17.62 4.50 17.13
N ALA A 161 -17.27 4.20 18.39
CA ALA A 161 -16.09 4.76 19.03
C ALA A 161 -14.80 4.23 18.42
N ALA A 162 -14.73 2.92 18.13
CA ALA A 162 -13.60 2.30 17.42
C ALA A 162 -13.43 2.88 16.01
N GLY A 163 -14.53 3.03 15.26
CA GLY A 163 -14.50 3.65 13.93
C GLY A 163 -13.99 5.10 13.93
N ARG A 164 -14.32 5.89 14.95
CA ARG A 164 -13.80 7.27 15.09
C ARG A 164 -12.30 7.31 15.39
N ARG A 165 -11.74 6.24 15.96
CA ARG A 165 -10.31 6.12 16.28
C ARG A 165 -9.54 5.28 15.26
N SER A 166 -10.18 4.83 14.19
CA SER A 166 -9.54 3.96 13.19
C SER A 166 -8.31 4.59 12.54
N LEU A 167 -8.33 5.89 12.23
CA LEU A 167 -7.18 6.57 11.65
C LEU A 167 -5.95 6.62 12.57
N PRO A 168 -6.05 7.05 13.84
CA PRO A 168 -4.91 6.94 14.77
C PRO A 168 -4.41 5.50 14.93
N VAL A 169 -5.31 4.52 15.03
CA VAL A 169 -4.92 3.10 15.12
C VAL A 169 -4.16 2.68 13.87
N TYR A 170 -4.65 3.05 12.68
CA TYR A 170 -3.96 2.76 11.43
C TYR A 170 -2.57 3.42 11.36
N LEU A 171 -2.42 4.66 11.79
CA LEU A 171 -1.13 5.36 11.77
C LEU A 171 -0.13 4.78 12.79
N LEU A 172 -0.62 4.34 13.94
CA LEU A 172 0.23 3.85 15.03
C LEU A 172 0.59 2.38 14.89
N HIS A 173 -0.27 1.55 14.26
CA HIS A 173 -0.02 0.10 14.22
C HIS A 173 1.27 -0.24 13.46
N GLN A 174 1.58 0.44 12.35
CA GLN A 174 2.79 0.17 11.55
C GLN A 174 4.08 0.46 12.32
N PRO A 175 4.30 1.67 12.90
CA PRO A 175 5.51 1.92 13.69
C PRO A 175 5.57 1.05 14.96
N VAL A 176 4.43 0.71 15.57
CA VAL A 176 4.40 -0.21 16.71
C VAL A 176 4.81 -1.62 16.30
N LEU A 177 4.25 -2.16 15.20
CA LEU A 177 4.63 -3.47 14.69
C LEU A 177 6.09 -3.51 14.25
N LEU A 178 6.57 -2.47 13.59
CA LEU A 178 7.97 -2.36 13.19
C LEU A 178 8.88 -2.30 14.42
N GLY A 179 8.54 -1.49 15.42
CA GLY A 179 9.27 -1.40 16.68
C GLY A 179 9.30 -2.74 17.43
N LEU A 180 8.18 -3.44 17.49
CA LEU A 180 8.10 -4.79 18.08
C LEU A 180 8.94 -5.80 17.30
N LEU A 181 8.91 -5.74 15.96
CA LEU A 181 9.72 -6.61 15.11
C LEU A 181 11.22 -6.36 15.35
N LEU A 182 11.64 -5.10 15.33
CA LEU A 182 13.03 -4.73 15.58
C LEU A 182 13.48 -5.14 16.98
N ALA A 183 12.63 -4.99 18.00
CA ALA A 183 12.90 -5.46 19.35
C ALA A 183 12.96 -6.98 19.47
N ALA A 184 12.19 -7.70 18.65
CA ALA A 184 12.20 -9.16 18.61
C ALA A 184 13.38 -9.74 17.80
N MET A 185 13.97 -8.96 16.87
CA MET A 185 15.07 -9.43 16.00
C MET A 185 16.25 -10.06 16.78
N PRO A 186 16.74 -9.52 17.90
CA PRO A 186 17.80 -10.17 18.68
C PRO A 186 17.39 -11.55 19.22
N LEU A 187 16.11 -11.69 19.59
CA LEU A 187 15.55 -12.96 20.08
C LEU A 187 15.39 -14.00 18.97
N LEU A 188 15.20 -13.53 17.73
CA LEU A 188 15.06 -14.34 16.53
C LEU A 188 16.41 -14.60 15.83
N ALA A 189 17.51 -14.02 16.31
CA ALA A 189 18.83 -14.20 15.72
C ALA A 189 19.26 -15.67 15.56
N PRO A 190 18.99 -16.57 16.52
CA PRO A 190 19.30 -18.02 16.35
C PRO A 190 18.57 -18.66 15.18
N TRP A 191 17.31 -18.24 14.93
CA TRP A 191 16.49 -18.74 13.80
C TRP A 191 16.97 -18.23 12.44
N ARG A 192 17.59 -17.04 12.37
CA ARG A 192 18.19 -16.51 11.15
C ARG A 192 19.41 -17.34 10.73
N GLN A 193 20.22 -17.78 11.67
CA GLN A 193 21.35 -18.67 11.37
C GLN A 193 20.88 -20.02 10.81
N SER A 194 19.74 -20.57 11.32
CA SER A 194 19.17 -21.78 10.74
C SER A 194 18.63 -21.55 9.32
N ALA A 195 17.99 -20.42 9.05
CA ALA A 195 17.51 -20.08 7.70
C ALA A 195 18.64 -19.90 6.68
N GLU A 196 19.82 -19.41 7.10
CA GLU A 196 21.01 -19.35 6.23
C GLU A 196 21.50 -20.74 5.79
N TRP A 197 21.27 -21.78 6.58
CA TRP A 197 21.65 -23.14 6.22
C TRP A 197 20.68 -23.80 5.23
N GLU A 198 19.45 -23.36 5.20
CA GLU A 198 18.40 -23.99 4.38
C GLU A 198 18.53 -23.65 2.89
N TRP A 199 18.94 -22.44 2.52
CA TRP A 199 19.05 -22.04 1.12
C TRP A 199 20.37 -22.48 0.46
N LYS A 200 21.44 -22.62 1.25
CA LYS A 200 22.79 -22.98 0.72
C LYS A 200 22.79 -24.31 -0.02
N PRO A 201 22.24 -25.42 0.51
CA PRO A 201 22.20 -26.70 -0.21
C PRO A 201 21.30 -26.64 -1.45
N ALA A 202 20.17 -25.94 -1.40
CA ALA A 202 19.30 -25.78 -2.55
C ALA A 202 19.96 -24.97 -3.68
N TRP A 203 20.67 -23.88 -3.34
CA TRP A 203 21.42 -23.08 -4.30
C TRP A 203 22.59 -23.88 -4.91
N ARG A 204 23.34 -24.61 -4.09
CA ARG A 204 24.43 -25.48 -4.56
C ARG A 204 23.93 -26.55 -5.52
N ALA A 205 22.80 -27.17 -5.20
CA ALA A 205 22.19 -28.17 -6.07
C ALA A 205 21.75 -27.58 -7.42
N ALA A 206 21.19 -26.38 -7.43
CA ALA A 206 20.80 -25.64 -8.65
C ALA A 206 22.04 -25.31 -9.50
N CYS A 207 23.12 -24.80 -8.90
CA CYS A 207 24.38 -24.48 -9.58
C CYS A 207 25.01 -25.71 -10.24
N LEU A 208 25.01 -26.85 -9.55
CA LEU A 208 25.51 -28.11 -10.10
C LEU A 208 24.62 -28.66 -11.24
N ALA A 209 23.30 -28.43 -11.16
CA ALA A 209 22.35 -28.82 -12.20
C ALA A 209 22.55 -28.02 -13.50
N GLU A 210 23.12 -26.81 -13.42
CA GLU A 210 23.56 -26.01 -14.58
C GLU A 210 24.84 -26.54 -15.25
N GLY A 211 25.43 -27.67 -14.78
CA GLY A 211 26.62 -28.27 -15.32
C GLY A 211 27.94 -27.58 -14.91
N ARG A 212 27.89 -26.71 -13.89
CA ARG A 212 29.07 -25.99 -13.40
C ARG A 212 29.94 -26.87 -12.49
N ALA A 213 31.21 -26.56 -12.41
CA ALA A 213 32.15 -27.32 -11.56
C ALA A 213 31.80 -27.07 -10.05
N ALA A 214 31.92 -28.11 -9.25
CA ALA A 214 31.61 -28.03 -7.81
C ALA A 214 32.47 -26.97 -7.09
N SER A 215 33.74 -26.82 -7.47
CA SER A 215 34.65 -25.80 -6.95
C SER A 215 34.14 -24.37 -7.20
N ASP A 216 33.58 -24.11 -8.37
CA ASP A 216 33.09 -22.79 -8.76
C ASP A 216 31.79 -22.47 -8.02
N CYS A 217 30.90 -23.46 -7.87
CA CYS A 217 29.68 -23.34 -7.08
C CYS A 217 29.98 -23.09 -5.59
N ASP A 218 30.95 -23.79 -5.02
CA ASP A 218 31.33 -23.63 -3.61
C ASP A 218 32.01 -22.26 -3.37
N ALA A 219 32.84 -21.77 -4.30
CA ALA A 219 33.47 -20.45 -4.23
C ALA A 219 32.43 -19.32 -4.33
N GLU A 220 31.50 -19.41 -5.27
CA GLU A 220 30.40 -18.44 -5.43
C GLU A 220 29.47 -18.44 -4.22
N LEU A 221 29.14 -19.62 -3.69
CA LEU A 221 28.32 -19.75 -2.47
C LEU A 221 28.97 -19.09 -1.24
N ALA A 222 30.32 -19.29 -1.10
CA ALA A 222 31.06 -18.65 -0.01
C ALA A 222 31.08 -17.12 -0.16
N CYS A 223 31.27 -16.60 -1.39
CA CYS A 223 31.20 -15.18 -1.67
C CYS A 223 29.81 -14.60 -1.36
N LEU A 224 28.74 -15.25 -1.82
CA LEU A 224 27.35 -14.84 -1.54
C LEU A 224 27.03 -14.84 -0.04
N ALA A 225 27.45 -15.87 0.67
CA ALA A 225 27.28 -15.97 2.11
C ALA A 225 28.00 -14.82 2.85
N ALA A 226 29.24 -14.50 2.43
CA ALA A 226 29.99 -13.38 3.00
C ALA A 226 29.36 -12.02 2.65
N ALA A 227 28.87 -11.84 1.43
CA ALA A 227 28.21 -10.61 0.99
C ALA A 227 26.88 -10.35 1.74
N LEU A 228 26.11 -11.41 2.00
CA LEU A 228 24.84 -11.35 2.75
C LEU A 228 25.05 -11.18 4.26
N ALA A 229 26.18 -11.68 4.80
CA ALA A 229 26.54 -11.50 6.21
C ALA A 229 27.11 -10.10 6.51
N ALA A 230 27.59 -9.39 5.49
CA ALA A 230 28.14 -8.04 5.66
C ALA A 230 27.01 -7.04 5.99
N PRO A 231 27.22 -6.08 6.90
CA PRO A 231 26.24 -5.04 7.18
C PRO A 231 25.94 -4.25 5.91
N ALA A 232 24.64 -4.05 5.63
CA ALA A 232 24.16 -3.34 4.46
C ALA A 232 24.84 -1.97 4.33
N ARG A 233 25.66 -1.77 3.32
CA ARG A 233 26.22 -0.46 3.00
C ARG A 233 25.16 0.35 2.27
N PRO A 234 24.88 1.62 2.69
CA PRO A 234 23.93 2.46 2.00
C PRO A 234 24.40 2.66 0.54
N GLY A 235 23.52 2.31 -0.41
CA GLY A 235 23.74 2.50 -1.85
C GLY A 235 24.18 1.26 -2.63
N ARG A 236 24.30 0.09 -2.02
CA ARG A 236 24.60 -1.16 -2.75
C ARG A 236 23.35 -2.03 -2.82
N GLU A 237 22.84 -2.25 -4.01
CA GLU A 237 21.73 -3.19 -4.22
C GLU A 237 22.18 -4.64 -4.01
N PRO A 238 21.32 -5.54 -3.46
CA PRO A 238 21.63 -6.97 -3.34
C PRO A 238 22.00 -7.64 -4.68
N ALA A 239 21.47 -7.14 -5.79
CA ALA A 239 21.76 -7.58 -7.13
C ALA A 239 23.25 -7.37 -7.52
N GLU A 240 23.84 -6.22 -7.15
CA GLU A 240 25.25 -5.93 -7.40
C GLU A 240 26.19 -6.87 -6.62
N ALA A 241 25.78 -7.28 -5.41
CA ALA A 241 26.56 -8.24 -4.62
C ALA A 241 26.55 -9.62 -5.25
N THR A 242 25.43 -10.03 -5.86
CA THR A 242 25.30 -11.32 -6.56
C THR A 242 26.12 -11.33 -7.85
N GLU A 243 26.13 -10.21 -8.58
CA GLU A 243 26.87 -10.09 -9.83
C GLU A 243 28.40 -10.06 -9.59
N ALA A 244 28.82 -9.40 -8.50
CA ALA A 244 30.23 -9.38 -8.09
C ALA A 244 30.79 -10.75 -7.66
N CYS A 245 29.92 -11.68 -7.24
CA CYS A 245 30.32 -13.04 -6.85
C CYS A 245 30.29 -14.04 -8.01
N ARG A 246 29.78 -13.67 -9.18
CA ARG A 246 29.76 -14.57 -10.35
C ARG A 246 31.14 -14.66 -10.95
N PRO A 247 31.71 -15.87 -11.11
CA PRO A 247 33.00 -16.02 -11.75
C PRO A 247 32.95 -15.54 -13.21
N PRO A 248 34.03 -14.95 -13.74
CA PRO A 248 34.07 -14.54 -15.14
C PRO A 248 33.82 -15.75 -16.02
N HIS A 249 32.91 -15.61 -16.99
CA HIS A 249 32.64 -16.65 -17.97
C HIS A 249 33.98 -17.08 -18.61
N ARG A 250 34.41 -18.30 -18.34
CA ARG A 250 35.46 -18.92 -19.16
C ARG A 250 34.79 -19.32 -20.46
N GLU A 251 34.96 -18.53 -21.49
CA GLU A 251 34.65 -19.00 -22.84
C GLU A 251 35.45 -20.31 -23.12
N PRO A 252 34.81 -21.28 -23.79
CA PRO A 252 35.40 -22.58 -24.07
C PRO A 252 36.58 -22.49 -25.05
#